data_0927b995093f9eff85df48588cc5c7f1
#
_entry.id   0927b995093f9eff85df48588cc5c7f1
#
_cell.length_a   1.000
_cell.length_b   1.000
_cell.length_c   1.000
_cell.angle_alpha   90.00
_cell.angle_beta   90.00
_cell.angle_gamma   90.00
#
_symmetry.space_group_name_H-M   'P 1'
#
loop_
_entity.id
_entity.type
_entity.pdbx_description
1 polymer ?
#
loop_
_entity_poly.entity_id
_entity_poly.type
_entity_poly.pdbx_seq_one_letter_code
_entity_poly.pdbx_strand_id
1 'polypeptide(L)'
;MRMRAFRLLRRVSPSVSQPWPASRPQPSPKTYIRHHGLFCESAPRSPSQARAFSSTRSTKFMLDGDSTIYALSTAPGRAAIAVVRISGPACVPIYKSLCPNTSLPNPRYAALRTLYDPTQPPTPKTVLDAGALILYFPSPRTVTGEDILELHLHGGPAITKAVLSAIASTNTPTLSVRYAEPGEFTRRAFMNDRLSLPQIEALGDTLSADTEQQRRLAVRGSSDVLVRRYEAWRQGLLYARGELEALIDFSEDQHFDESTEELVSSVAAQVRALTVQIGFHIRNASRGELLRNGIRVALLGAPNAGKSSLLNRVVGKEAAIVSTEQGTTRDIVDVGVDLGGWFCKLGDMAGIRADGSGDVVIGAVEKEGIRRARARALESDVVVVVVSLEDTASGARLSVEPEVLDAVNDCVEAGKCLVVAINKCDKLHTALDGDVPLPLFHLIRDIFPAVPANRVFAISCEQARRGESATTTDPGNLQAFLRGLIATFEEIASPLGVDGSEQYDLSYWEDSLGVTHRQSSNLQICLDHLDDFLSQASSADPVPGNEPNHDESEIDIVTAAEHLRYAADMLAKITGKGESGDVEDVLGVVFEK
;
A
#
# COMPACT_ATOMS: atom_id res chain seq x y z
N MET A 1 58.71 -9.67 1.18
CA MET A 1 59.65 -8.78 1.88
C MET A 1 58.85 -7.82 2.76
N ARG A 2 59.00 -8.03 4.11
CA ARG A 2 58.71 -7.14 5.28
C ARG A 2 57.36 -6.38 5.27
N MET A 3 56.29 -6.80 6.04
CA MET A 3 56.10 -6.61 7.51
C MET A 3 56.42 -5.21 8.09
N ARG A 4 55.37 -4.58 8.66
CA ARG A 4 55.29 -3.81 9.94
C ARG A 4 53.87 -3.21 10.00
N ALA A 5 52.91 -3.60 10.80
CA ALA A 5 52.77 -3.59 12.26
C ALA A 5 52.95 -2.19 12.91
N PHE A 6 51.80 -1.57 13.30
CA PHE A 6 51.78 -0.67 14.45
C PHE A 6 50.47 -0.83 15.22
N ARG A 7 50.66 -1.27 16.47
CA ARG A 7 49.73 -1.21 17.60
C ARG A 7 49.87 0.16 18.28
N LEU A 8 48.86 0.52 19.04
CA LEU A 8 48.86 1.28 20.33
C LEU A 8 47.62 2.22 20.31
N LEU A 9 46.81 2.42 21.33
CA LEU A 9 46.66 2.15 22.74
C LEU A 9 45.26 2.66 23.14
N ARG A 10 44.43 1.88 23.76
CA ARG A 10 44.02 1.87 25.17
C ARG A 10 43.61 3.20 25.85
N ARG A 11 42.47 3.08 26.51
CA ARG A 11 41.92 3.75 27.73
C ARG A 11 40.90 4.85 27.43
N VAL A 12 39.74 4.97 28.11
CA VAL A 12 39.31 4.64 29.47
C VAL A 12 37.79 4.67 29.51
N SER A 13 37.14 3.74 30.17
CA SER A 13 35.77 3.88 30.69
C SER A 13 35.77 4.79 31.92
N PRO A 14 34.63 5.40 32.29
CA PRO A 14 33.99 4.83 33.45
C PRO A 14 32.46 4.69 33.33
N SER A 15 32.02 3.65 33.98
CA SER A 15 30.70 3.28 34.40
C SER A 15 29.97 4.38 35.17
N VAL A 16 28.69 4.60 34.79
CA VAL A 16 27.71 5.11 35.75
C VAL A 16 26.49 4.18 35.70
N SER A 17 26.44 3.38 36.76
CA SER A 17 25.28 2.59 37.16
C SER A 17 24.21 3.50 37.72
N GLN A 18 22.98 3.44 37.18
CA GLN A 18 21.80 3.82 37.94
C GLN A 18 20.78 2.68 37.94
N PRO A 19 20.15 2.42 39.09
CA PRO A 19 19.30 1.25 39.27
C PRO A 19 17.87 1.49 38.82
N TRP A 20 17.29 0.45 38.25
CA TRP A 20 15.86 0.36 37.96
C TRP A 20 15.05 0.26 39.26
N PRO A 21 13.93 0.98 39.41
CA PRO A 21 13.02 0.71 40.52
C PRO A 21 12.16 -0.51 40.20
N ALA A 22 12.27 -1.52 41.05
CA ALA A 22 11.31 -2.60 41.16
C ALA A 22 10.04 -2.07 41.83
N SER A 23 8.86 -2.41 41.29
CA SER A 23 7.70 -2.90 42.03
C SER A 23 6.43 -2.81 41.17
N ARG A 24 5.99 -3.96 40.69
CA ARG A 24 4.59 -4.17 40.30
C ARG A 24 3.80 -4.58 41.54
N PRO A 25 2.64 -4.02 41.83
CA PRO A 25 1.73 -4.58 42.82
C PRO A 25 1.01 -5.78 42.24
N GLN A 26 1.01 -6.88 42.99
CA GLN A 26 0.19 -8.05 42.72
C GLN A 26 -1.28 -7.75 43.05
N PRO A 27 -2.25 -8.28 42.29
CA PRO A 27 -3.66 -8.21 42.69
C PRO A 27 -3.98 -9.24 43.76
N SER A 28 -4.63 -8.78 44.81
CA SER A 28 -5.16 -9.57 45.92
C SER A 28 -6.29 -10.53 45.47
N PRO A 29 -6.45 -11.67 46.13
CA PRO A 29 -7.48 -12.65 45.78
C PRO A 29 -8.86 -12.18 46.19
N LYS A 30 -9.81 -12.17 45.24
CA LYS A 30 -11.22 -11.91 45.49
C LYS A 30 -11.88 -13.20 46.06
N THR A 31 -12.41 -13.03 47.23
CA THR A 31 -13.21 -14.01 47.99
C THR A 31 -14.49 -14.36 47.25
N TYR A 32 -14.68 -15.64 46.96
CA TYR A 32 -15.95 -16.17 46.45
C TYR A 32 -16.96 -16.32 47.59
N ILE A 33 -18.04 -15.58 47.53
CA ILE A 33 -19.21 -15.80 48.37
C ILE A 33 -20.12 -16.79 47.64
N ARG A 34 -20.29 -17.95 48.24
CA ARG A 34 -21.29 -18.94 47.84
C ARG A 34 -22.66 -18.51 48.36
N HIS A 35 -23.61 -18.26 47.49
CA HIS A 35 -25.04 -18.26 47.84
C HIS A 35 -25.65 -19.59 47.47
N HIS A 36 -26.14 -20.26 48.49
CA HIS A 36 -27.10 -21.37 48.39
C HIS A 36 -28.47 -20.81 48.02
N GLY A 37 -29.05 -21.28 46.93
CA GLY A 37 -30.44 -21.00 46.55
C GLY A 37 -31.22 -22.29 46.37
N LEU A 38 -32.34 -22.31 46.98
CA LEU A 38 -33.30 -23.39 47.22
C LEU A 38 -33.89 -24.00 45.95
N PHE A 39 -34.07 -25.30 46.03
CA PHE A 39 -34.91 -26.15 45.15
C PHE A 39 -36.37 -25.70 45.14
N CYS A 40 -36.98 -25.71 43.97
CA CYS A 40 -38.43 -25.90 43.80
C CYS A 40 -38.69 -26.79 42.59
N GLU A 41 -39.14 -28.00 42.85
CA GLU A 41 -39.66 -28.95 41.89
C GLU A 41 -41.04 -28.49 41.37
N SER A 42 -41.27 -28.60 40.08
CA SER A 42 -42.63 -28.83 39.54
C SER A 42 -42.61 -29.48 38.16
N ALA A 43 -43.48 -30.40 37.99
CA ALA A 43 -43.64 -31.48 37.05
C ALA A 43 -43.89 -31.15 35.57
N PRO A 44 -43.91 -32.16 34.67
CA PRO A 44 -43.72 -32.00 33.23
C PRO A 44 -45.01 -31.67 32.47
N ARG A 45 -44.94 -30.77 31.50
CA ARG A 45 -45.97 -30.58 30.46
C ARG A 45 -45.49 -31.12 29.12
N SER A 46 -46.36 -31.87 28.48
CA SER A 46 -46.26 -32.54 27.19
C SER A 46 -45.88 -31.64 26.01
N PRO A 47 -45.29 -32.19 24.92
CA PRO A 47 -44.77 -31.43 23.81
C PRO A 47 -45.85 -31.02 22.82
N SER A 48 -46.09 -29.73 22.64
CA SER A 48 -46.78 -29.18 21.49
C SER A 48 -45.82 -29.04 20.32
N GLN A 49 -46.26 -29.49 19.16
CA GLN A 49 -45.55 -29.44 17.87
C GLN A 49 -45.08 -28.03 17.52
N ALA A 50 -43.79 -27.77 17.71
CA ALA A 50 -43.14 -26.64 17.06
C ALA A 50 -42.73 -27.05 15.63
N ARG A 51 -43.33 -26.39 14.63
CA ARG A 51 -42.92 -26.47 13.23
C ARG A 51 -41.45 -26.08 13.16
N ALA A 52 -40.62 -27.02 12.73
CA ALA A 52 -39.24 -26.77 12.37
C ALA A 52 -39.23 -25.75 11.22
N PHE A 53 -38.82 -24.52 11.50
CA PHE A 53 -38.29 -23.63 10.48
C PHE A 53 -37.00 -24.28 9.98
N SER A 54 -37.05 -24.76 8.75
CA SER A 54 -35.87 -25.17 8.01
C SER A 54 -34.95 -23.95 7.92
N SER A 55 -33.94 -23.90 8.77
CA SER A 55 -32.80 -23.02 8.56
C SER A 55 -32.20 -23.46 7.23
N THR A 56 -32.33 -22.58 6.25
CA THR A 56 -31.55 -22.64 5.03
C THR A 56 -30.10 -22.89 5.48
N ARG A 57 -29.57 -24.06 5.18
CA ARG A 57 -28.16 -24.35 5.29
C ARG A 57 -27.46 -23.27 4.46
N SER A 58 -26.93 -22.29 5.14
CA SER A 58 -25.80 -21.54 4.62
C SER A 58 -24.85 -22.62 4.12
N THR A 59 -24.62 -22.69 2.83
CA THR A 59 -23.53 -23.44 2.24
C THR A 59 -22.28 -22.84 2.84
N LYS A 60 -21.87 -23.34 4.02
CA LYS A 60 -20.49 -23.29 4.43
C LYS A 60 -19.77 -23.88 3.23
N PHE A 61 -19.15 -23.04 2.43
CA PHE A 61 -18.09 -23.45 1.55
C PHE A 61 -17.19 -24.29 2.46
N MET A 62 -17.17 -25.58 2.26
CA MET A 62 -16.24 -26.47 2.92
C MET A 62 -14.87 -26.06 2.38
N LEU A 63 -14.26 -25.06 3.02
CA LEU A 63 -12.83 -25.00 3.06
C LEU A 63 -12.42 -26.37 3.55
N ASP A 64 -11.65 -27.06 2.73
CA ASP A 64 -11.11 -28.38 2.97
C ASP A 64 -10.11 -28.28 4.14
N GLY A 65 -10.64 -27.89 5.33
CA GLY A 65 -9.86 -27.60 6.54
C GLY A 65 -9.04 -28.80 7.03
N ASP A 66 -9.33 -29.98 6.51
CA ASP A 66 -8.60 -31.21 6.77
C ASP A 66 -7.49 -31.48 5.74
N SER A 67 -7.38 -30.70 4.65
CA SER A 67 -6.34 -30.91 3.64
C SER A 67 -5.02 -30.21 4.01
N THR A 68 -3.90 -30.91 3.79
CA THR A 68 -2.57 -30.31 3.87
C THR A 68 -2.16 -29.79 2.51
N ILE A 69 -1.72 -28.54 2.46
CA ILE A 69 -1.23 -27.92 1.23
C ILE A 69 0.28 -27.78 1.26
N TYR A 70 0.89 -27.80 0.07
CA TYR A 70 2.32 -27.55 -0.09
C TYR A 70 2.59 -26.78 -1.38
N ALA A 71 3.62 -25.93 -1.36
CA ALA A 71 4.10 -25.24 -2.55
C ALA A 71 5.56 -24.84 -2.44
N LEU A 72 6.19 -24.57 -3.59
CA LEU A 72 7.43 -23.82 -3.65
C LEU A 72 7.16 -22.36 -3.25
N SER A 73 7.81 -21.89 -2.20
CA SER A 73 7.63 -20.53 -1.65
C SER A 73 8.70 -19.54 -2.10
N THR A 74 9.73 -19.98 -2.79
CA THR A 74 10.76 -19.14 -3.43
C THR A 74 10.50 -19.02 -4.92
N ALA A 75 11.05 -17.97 -5.55
CA ALA A 75 10.96 -17.79 -6.99
C ALA A 75 11.43 -19.04 -7.74
N PRO A 76 10.75 -19.45 -8.83
CA PRO A 76 11.15 -20.61 -9.62
C PRO A 76 12.48 -20.34 -10.35
N GLY A 77 13.26 -21.40 -10.56
CA GLY A 77 14.52 -21.31 -11.30
C GLY A 77 15.71 -21.93 -10.56
N ARG A 78 16.92 -21.57 -11.00
CA ARG A 78 18.17 -22.00 -10.34
C ARG A 78 18.55 -20.99 -9.24
N ALA A 79 18.67 -21.49 -8.04
CA ALA A 79 19.12 -20.72 -6.88
C ALA A 79 20.01 -21.57 -5.99
N ALA A 80 20.68 -20.97 -5.02
CA ALA A 80 21.42 -21.74 -4.00
C ALA A 80 20.45 -22.51 -3.09
N ILE A 81 19.31 -21.89 -2.76
CA ILE A 81 18.30 -22.43 -1.83
C ILE A 81 16.92 -22.33 -2.49
N ALA A 82 16.09 -23.37 -2.28
CA ALA A 82 14.68 -23.38 -2.57
C ALA A 82 13.91 -23.74 -1.29
N VAL A 83 12.83 -23.04 -0.98
CA VAL A 83 12.00 -23.32 0.19
C VAL A 83 10.67 -23.89 -0.24
N VAL A 84 10.37 -25.11 0.19
CA VAL A 84 9.05 -25.72 0.06
C VAL A 84 8.33 -25.59 1.40
N ARG A 85 7.17 -24.96 1.40
CA ARG A 85 6.32 -24.81 2.59
C ARG A 85 5.15 -25.79 2.51
N ILE A 86 4.84 -26.40 3.65
CA ILE A 86 3.75 -27.34 3.84
C ILE A 86 2.94 -26.82 5.01
N SER A 87 1.60 -26.77 4.89
CA SER A 87 0.69 -26.33 5.99
C SER A 87 -0.49 -27.28 6.10
N GLY A 88 -0.78 -27.68 7.31
CA GLY A 88 -1.92 -28.55 7.64
C GLY A 88 -1.56 -29.77 8.49
N PRO A 89 -2.54 -30.64 8.80
CA PRO A 89 -2.38 -31.75 9.75
C PRO A 89 -1.38 -32.84 9.32
N ALA A 90 -1.07 -32.94 8.03
CA ALA A 90 -0.13 -33.95 7.53
C ALA A 90 1.35 -33.55 7.61
N CYS A 91 1.72 -32.41 8.17
CA CYS A 91 3.12 -31.97 8.26
C CYS A 91 4.03 -33.01 8.91
N VAL A 92 3.62 -33.58 10.05
CA VAL A 92 4.40 -34.60 10.76
C VAL A 92 4.45 -35.95 10.00
N PRO A 93 3.35 -36.50 9.47
CA PRO A 93 3.38 -37.66 8.58
C PRO A 93 4.30 -37.49 7.37
N ILE A 94 4.21 -36.36 6.66
CA ILE A 94 5.08 -36.06 5.51
C ILE A 94 6.55 -36.04 5.94
N TYR A 95 6.87 -35.39 7.06
CA TYR A 95 8.23 -35.39 7.58
C TYR A 95 8.76 -36.81 7.79
N LYS A 96 7.98 -37.68 8.46
CA LYS A 96 8.36 -39.07 8.73
C LYS A 96 8.55 -39.89 7.47
N SER A 97 7.78 -39.61 6.42
CA SER A 97 7.90 -40.30 5.13
C SER A 97 9.17 -39.87 4.37
N LEU A 98 9.52 -38.58 4.41
CA LEU A 98 10.72 -38.05 3.73
C LEU A 98 12.00 -38.27 4.54
N CYS A 99 11.92 -38.36 5.86
CA CYS A 99 13.04 -38.52 6.78
C CYS A 99 12.85 -39.75 7.68
N PRO A 100 12.79 -40.96 7.11
CA PRO A 100 12.62 -42.18 7.89
C PRO A 100 13.76 -42.34 8.93
N ASN A 101 13.44 -42.89 10.08
CA ASN A 101 14.41 -43.16 11.16
C ASN A 101 15.03 -41.93 11.84
N THR A 102 14.48 -40.73 11.61
CA THR A 102 14.94 -39.52 12.30
C THR A 102 13.80 -38.90 13.11
N SER A 103 14.14 -38.40 14.31
CA SER A 103 13.16 -37.67 15.14
C SER A 103 12.76 -36.35 14.50
N LEU A 104 11.51 -35.93 14.71
CA LEU A 104 11.03 -34.60 14.32
C LEU A 104 11.93 -33.53 14.98
N PRO A 105 12.34 -32.48 14.26
CA PRO A 105 13.06 -31.37 14.85
C PRO A 105 12.29 -30.73 16.00
N ASN A 106 13.00 -30.22 17.00
CA ASN A 106 12.37 -29.41 18.04
C ASN A 106 11.64 -28.22 17.38
N PRO A 107 10.46 -27.83 17.86
CA PRO A 107 9.71 -26.73 17.31
C PRO A 107 10.55 -25.46 17.16
N ARG A 108 10.58 -24.86 15.99
CA ARG A 108 11.31 -23.62 15.63
C ARG A 108 12.83 -23.74 15.65
N TYR A 109 13.37 -24.95 15.72
CA TYR A 109 14.81 -25.20 15.57
C TYR A 109 15.11 -25.82 14.20
N ALA A 110 16.13 -25.27 13.56
CA ALA A 110 16.59 -25.77 12.28
C ALA A 110 17.40 -27.09 12.47
N ALA A 111 17.08 -28.08 11.67
CA ALA A 111 17.78 -29.37 11.69
C ALA A 111 18.18 -29.80 10.29
N LEU A 112 19.46 -30.14 10.09
CA LEU A 112 19.95 -30.69 8.85
C LEU A 112 19.48 -32.14 8.72
N ARG A 113 18.89 -32.50 7.57
CA ARG A 113 18.34 -33.83 7.29
C ARG A 113 18.62 -34.24 5.85
N THR A 114 18.73 -35.54 5.63
CA THR A 114 18.71 -36.14 4.29
C THR A 114 17.26 -36.51 3.96
N LEU A 115 16.79 -36.10 2.79
CA LEU A 115 15.46 -36.42 2.28
C LEU A 115 15.52 -37.64 1.36
N TYR A 116 14.59 -38.55 1.55
CA TYR A 116 14.46 -39.77 0.77
C TYR A 116 13.14 -39.82 0.02
N ASP A 117 13.11 -40.56 -1.09
CA ASP A 117 11.89 -40.90 -1.79
C ASP A 117 10.99 -41.80 -0.91
N PRO A 118 9.79 -41.38 -0.54
CA PRO A 118 8.92 -42.15 0.35
C PRO A 118 8.35 -43.42 -0.28
N THR A 119 8.44 -43.58 -1.59
CA THR A 119 7.92 -44.74 -2.32
C THR A 119 8.91 -45.91 -2.31
N GLN A 120 10.15 -45.70 -1.85
CA GLN A 120 11.22 -46.68 -1.89
C GLN A 120 11.93 -46.78 -0.53
N PRO A 121 12.58 -47.90 -0.21
CA PRO A 121 13.42 -47.99 0.99
C PRO A 121 14.53 -46.94 1.01
N PRO A 122 14.88 -46.37 2.17
CA PRO A 122 15.90 -45.33 2.30
C PRO A 122 17.29 -45.94 2.00
N THR A 123 17.83 -45.62 0.84
CA THR A 123 19.16 -46.05 0.34
C THR A 123 19.87 -44.83 -0.25
N PRO A 124 21.19 -44.88 -0.47
CA PRO A 124 21.90 -43.81 -1.15
C PRO A 124 21.37 -43.46 -2.54
N LYS A 125 20.66 -44.40 -3.21
CA LYS A 125 20.07 -44.19 -4.54
C LYS A 125 18.72 -43.45 -4.48
N THR A 126 18.04 -43.47 -3.34
CA THR A 126 16.73 -42.86 -3.15
C THR A 126 16.80 -41.51 -2.45
N VAL A 127 18.01 -40.97 -2.27
CA VAL A 127 18.24 -39.63 -1.71
C VAL A 127 17.76 -38.59 -2.71
N LEU A 128 16.85 -37.71 -2.26
CA LEU A 128 16.34 -36.55 -3.00
C LEU A 128 17.21 -35.33 -2.77
N ASP A 129 17.57 -35.09 -1.51
CA ASP A 129 18.49 -34.03 -1.08
C ASP A 129 19.30 -34.53 0.13
N ALA A 130 20.62 -34.45 0.04
CA ALA A 130 21.51 -34.97 1.08
C ALA A 130 21.67 -34.05 2.29
N GLY A 131 21.26 -32.78 2.18
CA GLY A 131 21.50 -31.75 3.18
C GLY A 131 20.41 -30.69 3.23
N ALA A 132 19.15 -31.08 3.29
CA ALA A 132 18.04 -30.16 3.48
C ALA A 132 17.97 -29.65 4.92
N LEU A 133 17.74 -28.34 5.10
CA LEU A 133 17.48 -27.75 6.41
C LEU A 133 15.96 -27.72 6.64
N ILE A 134 15.53 -28.32 7.75
CA ILE A 134 14.11 -28.47 8.06
C ILE A 134 13.73 -27.67 9.30
N LEU A 135 12.60 -26.97 9.22
CA LEU A 135 11.97 -26.27 10.33
C LEU A 135 10.53 -26.77 10.50
N TYR A 136 10.14 -27.01 11.74
CA TYR A 136 8.77 -27.36 12.11
C TYR A 136 8.18 -26.30 13.06
N PHE A 137 6.99 -25.85 12.75
CA PHE A 137 6.24 -24.87 13.54
C PHE A 137 4.87 -25.47 13.89
N PRO A 138 4.65 -25.82 15.16
CA PRO A 138 3.35 -26.34 15.59
C PRO A 138 2.30 -25.22 15.68
N SER A 139 1.07 -25.57 15.34
CA SER A 139 -0.10 -24.71 15.55
C SER A 139 -0.29 -24.34 17.03
N PRO A 140 -1.02 -23.26 17.39
CA PRO A 140 -1.64 -22.28 16.50
C PRO A 140 -0.73 -21.07 16.19
N ARG A 141 0.50 -20.99 16.72
CA ARG A 141 1.40 -19.84 16.59
C ARG A 141 2.25 -19.95 15.32
N THR A 142 1.61 -20.04 14.17
CA THR A 142 2.24 -20.13 12.85
C THR A 142 1.68 -19.06 11.92
N VAL A 143 2.24 -18.95 10.71
CA VAL A 143 1.76 -17.97 9.73
C VAL A 143 0.32 -18.28 9.30
N THR A 144 -0.01 -19.55 9.06
CA THR A 144 -1.37 -19.98 8.66
C THR A 144 -2.29 -20.31 9.83
N GLY A 145 -1.78 -20.37 11.07
CA GLY A 145 -2.51 -20.90 12.22
C GLY A 145 -2.50 -22.43 12.34
N GLU A 146 -2.05 -23.13 11.29
CA GLU A 146 -1.94 -24.60 11.22
C GLU A 146 -0.50 -25.06 11.53
N ASP A 147 -0.24 -26.36 11.60
CA ASP A 147 1.11 -26.90 11.60
C ASP A 147 1.80 -26.51 10.29
N ILE A 148 3.05 -26.05 10.38
CA ILE A 148 3.88 -25.71 9.22
C ILE A 148 5.19 -26.51 9.27
N LEU A 149 5.56 -27.06 8.10
CA LEU A 149 6.85 -27.67 7.86
C LEU A 149 7.51 -26.92 6.69
N GLU A 150 8.72 -26.41 6.90
CA GLU A 150 9.53 -25.80 5.85
C GLU A 150 10.73 -26.68 5.53
N LEU A 151 10.91 -26.96 4.24
CA LEU A 151 12.03 -27.71 3.70
C LEU A 151 12.89 -26.75 2.87
N HIS A 152 14.07 -26.41 3.38
CA HIS A 152 15.05 -25.60 2.69
C HIS A 152 16.00 -26.53 1.93
N LEU A 153 15.83 -26.60 0.63
CA LEU A 153 16.49 -27.51 -0.28
C LEU A 153 17.65 -26.85 -1.01
N HIS A 154 18.55 -27.63 -1.58
CA HIS A 154 19.41 -27.12 -2.65
C HIS A 154 18.54 -26.70 -3.85
N GLY A 155 18.66 -25.43 -4.29
CA GLY A 155 17.77 -24.77 -5.26
C GLY A 155 17.93 -25.22 -6.72
N GLY A 156 18.25 -26.50 -6.94
CA GLY A 156 18.27 -27.09 -8.27
C GLY A 156 16.86 -27.48 -8.74
N PRO A 157 16.44 -27.13 -9.98
CA PRO A 157 15.09 -27.46 -10.47
C PRO A 157 14.74 -28.94 -10.41
N ALA A 158 15.72 -29.82 -10.61
CA ALA A 158 15.52 -31.26 -10.52
C ALA A 158 15.23 -31.72 -9.08
N ILE A 159 15.96 -31.18 -8.08
CA ILE A 159 15.76 -31.49 -6.67
C ILE A 159 14.39 -30.97 -6.23
N THR A 160 14.07 -29.73 -6.52
CA THR A 160 12.79 -29.11 -6.18
C THR A 160 11.62 -29.92 -6.76
N LYS A 161 11.68 -30.29 -8.05
CA LYS A 161 10.65 -31.12 -8.70
C LYS A 161 10.53 -32.49 -8.06
N ALA A 162 11.65 -33.15 -7.75
CA ALA A 162 11.66 -34.46 -7.12
C ALA A 162 11.04 -34.43 -5.73
N VAL A 163 11.37 -33.41 -4.90
CA VAL A 163 10.79 -33.25 -3.55
C VAL A 163 9.29 -32.93 -3.62
N LEU A 164 8.85 -32.05 -4.52
CA LEU A 164 7.42 -31.76 -4.70
C LEU A 164 6.64 -33.02 -5.11
N SER A 165 7.19 -33.84 -6.02
CA SER A 165 6.60 -35.10 -6.43
C SER A 165 6.58 -36.14 -5.28
N ALA A 166 7.62 -36.17 -4.46
CA ALA A 166 7.70 -37.04 -3.29
C ALA A 166 6.64 -36.65 -2.23
N ILE A 167 6.40 -35.35 -2.00
CA ILE A 167 5.32 -34.89 -1.13
C ILE A 167 3.96 -35.30 -1.69
N ALA A 168 3.71 -35.13 -3.00
CA ALA A 168 2.48 -35.55 -3.65
C ALA A 168 2.19 -37.03 -3.46
N SER A 169 3.23 -37.89 -3.48
CA SER A 169 3.08 -39.34 -3.31
C SER A 169 2.70 -39.77 -1.89
N THR A 170 2.77 -38.87 -0.90
CA THR A 170 2.30 -39.13 0.47
C THR A 170 0.78 -39.00 0.61
N ASN A 171 0.07 -38.56 -0.43
CA ASN A 171 -1.39 -38.46 -0.45
C ASN A 171 -2.02 -39.84 -0.31
N THR A 172 -2.93 -40.01 0.63
CA THR A 172 -3.67 -41.25 0.90
C THR A 172 -5.15 -40.94 1.14
N PRO A 173 -6.06 -41.92 1.08
CA PRO A 173 -7.47 -41.69 1.37
C PRO A 173 -7.74 -41.09 2.76
N THR A 174 -6.83 -41.31 3.71
CA THR A 174 -6.91 -40.79 5.09
C THR A 174 -6.09 -39.52 5.31
N LEU A 175 -5.27 -39.11 4.35
CA LEU A 175 -4.34 -37.99 4.47
C LEU A 175 -4.38 -37.17 3.18
N SER A 176 -5.27 -36.17 3.14
CA SER A 176 -5.41 -35.31 1.97
C SER A 176 -4.20 -34.36 1.85
N VAL A 177 -3.37 -34.55 0.82
CA VAL A 177 -2.18 -33.74 0.53
C VAL A 177 -2.26 -33.27 -0.91
N ARG A 178 -2.26 -31.96 -1.14
CA ARG A 178 -2.37 -31.37 -2.47
C ARG A 178 -1.47 -30.15 -2.65
N TYR A 179 -1.19 -29.80 -3.90
CA TYR A 179 -0.51 -28.55 -4.20
C TYR A 179 -1.41 -27.36 -3.85
N ALA A 180 -0.83 -26.29 -3.28
CA ALA A 180 -1.57 -25.09 -2.90
C ALA A 180 -2.00 -24.29 -4.14
N GLU A 181 -3.18 -23.70 -4.09
CA GLU A 181 -3.61 -22.67 -5.02
C GLU A 181 -2.85 -21.35 -4.77
N PRO A 182 -2.74 -20.45 -5.77
CA PRO A 182 -2.20 -19.13 -5.54
C PRO A 182 -2.93 -18.43 -4.36
N GLY A 183 -2.16 -17.82 -3.44
CA GLY A 183 -2.72 -17.14 -2.27
C GLY A 183 -3.26 -18.01 -1.15
N GLU A 184 -3.33 -19.33 -1.28
CA GLU A 184 -4.01 -20.21 -0.32
C GLU A 184 -3.39 -20.18 1.09
N PHE A 185 -2.09 -20.07 1.24
CA PHE A 185 -1.46 -19.92 2.56
C PHE A 185 -1.95 -18.65 3.28
N THR A 186 -2.09 -17.56 2.54
CA THR A 186 -2.58 -16.28 3.07
C THR A 186 -4.09 -16.35 3.38
N ARG A 187 -4.87 -17.02 2.53
CA ARG A 187 -6.29 -17.28 2.77
C ARG A 187 -6.50 -18.08 4.07
N ARG A 188 -5.70 -19.12 4.33
CA ARG A 188 -5.73 -19.86 5.59
C ARG A 188 -5.31 -19.01 6.78
N ALA A 189 -4.32 -18.14 6.60
CA ALA A 189 -3.92 -17.18 7.62
C ALA A 189 -5.07 -16.25 8.02
N PHE A 190 -5.82 -15.74 7.04
CA PHE A 190 -7.02 -14.93 7.28
C PHE A 190 -8.11 -15.71 8.01
N MET A 191 -8.46 -16.92 7.52
CA MET A 191 -9.50 -17.76 8.11
C MET A 191 -9.20 -18.22 9.55
N ASN A 192 -7.93 -18.24 9.91
CA ASN A 192 -7.44 -18.57 11.24
C ASN A 192 -7.09 -17.32 12.08
N ASP A 193 -7.60 -16.14 11.73
CA ASP A 193 -7.40 -14.87 12.43
C ASP A 193 -5.91 -14.50 12.64
N ARG A 194 -5.04 -14.90 11.69
CA ARG A 194 -3.60 -14.60 11.75
C ARG A 194 -3.26 -13.30 11.02
N LEU A 195 -4.02 -12.96 10.00
CA LEU A 195 -3.90 -11.73 9.21
C LEU A 195 -5.28 -11.12 9.01
N SER A 196 -5.37 -9.79 9.08
CA SER A 196 -6.53 -9.01 8.66
C SER A 196 -6.45 -8.68 7.16
N LEU A 197 -7.56 -8.29 6.53
CA LEU A 197 -7.57 -7.89 5.11
C LEU A 197 -6.58 -6.77 4.80
N PRO A 198 -6.48 -5.67 5.59
CA PRO A 198 -5.46 -4.64 5.35
C PRO A 198 -4.02 -5.17 5.42
N GLN A 199 -3.74 -6.14 6.31
CA GLN A 199 -2.42 -6.76 6.38
C GLN A 199 -2.12 -7.64 5.16
N ILE A 200 -3.13 -8.28 4.59
CA ILE A 200 -2.99 -9.06 3.34
C ILE A 200 -2.69 -8.13 2.16
N GLU A 201 -3.40 -7.02 2.03
CA GLU A 201 -3.14 -6.00 1.02
C GLU A 201 -1.71 -5.45 1.15
N ALA A 202 -1.29 -5.10 2.37
CA ALA A 202 0.06 -4.63 2.64
C ALA A 202 1.14 -5.70 2.39
N LEU A 203 0.82 -6.99 2.57
CA LEU A 203 1.72 -8.09 2.19
C LEU A 203 1.89 -8.14 0.66
N GLY A 204 0.82 -7.98 -0.11
CA GLY A 204 0.89 -7.85 -1.57
C GLY A 204 1.76 -6.67 -2.00
N ASP A 205 1.53 -5.49 -1.41
CA ASP A 205 2.35 -4.29 -1.64
C ASP A 205 3.83 -4.54 -1.28
N THR A 206 4.11 -5.27 -0.18
CA THR A 206 5.48 -5.59 0.25
C THR A 206 6.20 -6.49 -0.76
N LEU A 207 5.49 -7.46 -1.34
CA LEU A 207 6.06 -8.39 -2.30
C LEU A 207 6.26 -7.76 -3.69
N SER A 208 5.47 -6.75 -4.03
CA SER A 208 5.55 -6.02 -5.31
C SER A 208 6.38 -4.74 -5.24
N ALA A 209 6.87 -4.34 -4.06
CA ALA A 209 7.65 -3.12 -3.88
C ALA A 209 9.01 -3.21 -4.57
N ASP A 210 9.25 -2.33 -5.54
CA ASP A 210 10.49 -2.23 -6.32
C ASP A 210 11.38 -1.09 -5.81
N THR A 211 10.82 -0.13 -5.05
CA THR A 211 11.54 1.04 -4.57
C THR A 211 11.44 1.20 -3.05
N GLU A 212 12.33 2.03 -2.49
CA GLU A 212 12.39 2.25 -1.04
C GLU A 212 11.11 2.92 -0.50
N GLN A 213 10.50 3.83 -1.26
CA GLN A 213 9.27 4.48 -0.81
C GLN A 213 8.08 3.52 -0.83
N GLN A 214 7.98 2.66 -1.85
CA GLN A 214 6.98 1.58 -1.87
C GLN A 214 7.16 0.64 -0.69
N ARG A 215 8.40 0.21 -0.40
CA ARG A 215 8.71 -0.65 0.74
C ARG A 215 8.30 0.00 2.07
N ARG A 216 8.60 1.29 2.26
CA ARG A 216 8.22 2.03 3.48
C ARG A 216 6.70 2.12 3.63
N LEU A 217 6.00 2.41 2.54
CA LEU A 217 4.54 2.47 2.53
C LEU A 217 3.92 1.11 2.90
N ALA A 218 4.39 0.02 2.30
CA ALA A 218 3.93 -1.33 2.56
C ALA A 218 4.16 -1.76 4.03
N VAL A 219 5.32 -1.45 4.60
CA VAL A 219 5.61 -1.73 6.02
C VAL A 219 4.66 -0.98 6.95
N ARG A 220 4.31 0.28 6.64
CA ARG A 220 3.31 1.04 7.41
C ARG A 220 1.93 0.40 7.30
N GLY A 221 1.49 0.05 6.10
CA GLY A 221 0.20 -0.62 5.85
C GLY A 221 0.07 -1.98 6.56
N SER A 222 1.20 -2.68 6.81
CA SER A 222 1.21 -3.95 7.53
C SER A 222 1.00 -3.82 9.05
N SER A 223 1.06 -2.61 9.59
CA SER A 223 0.84 -2.34 11.02
C SER A 223 -0.65 -2.43 11.38
N ASP A 224 -0.95 -2.87 12.62
CA ASP A 224 -2.33 -2.91 13.12
C ASP A 224 -2.93 -1.51 13.41
N VAL A 225 -2.20 -0.43 13.19
CA VAL A 225 -2.62 0.92 13.55
C VAL A 225 -3.89 1.33 12.80
N LEU A 226 -3.91 1.16 11.47
CA LEU A 226 -5.10 1.46 10.66
C LEU A 226 -6.28 0.57 11.03
N VAL A 227 -6.04 -0.73 11.21
CA VAL A 227 -7.09 -1.69 11.60
C VAL A 227 -7.73 -1.30 12.92
N ARG A 228 -6.92 -0.96 13.93
CA ARG A 228 -7.41 -0.51 15.24
C ARG A 228 -8.17 0.81 15.16
N ARG A 229 -7.74 1.72 14.29
CA ARG A 229 -8.41 3.01 14.07
C ARG A 229 -9.79 2.81 13.45
N TYR A 230 -9.90 2.03 12.38
CA TYR A 230 -11.18 1.73 11.74
C TYR A 230 -12.12 0.96 12.67
N GLU A 231 -11.59 0.05 13.48
CA GLU A 231 -12.40 -0.63 14.49
C GLU A 231 -12.89 0.33 15.60
N ALA A 232 -12.05 1.28 16.02
CA ALA A 232 -12.46 2.32 16.97
C ALA A 232 -13.57 3.22 16.40
N TRP A 233 -13.47 3.62 15.13
CA TRP A 233 -14.52 4.38 14.45
C TRP A 233 -15.81 3.55 14.33
N ARG A 234 -15.70 2.28 13.96
CA ARG A 234 -16.85 1.37 13.89
C ARG A 234 -17.54 1.24 15.25
N GLN A 235 -16.79 1.06 16.32
CA GLN A 235 -17.35 0.99 17.67
C GLN A 235 -18.04 2.30 18.08
N GLY A 236 -17.46 3.44 17.74
CA GLY A 236 -18.09 4.76 17.95
C GLY A 236 -19.43 4.88 17.24
N LEU A 237 -19.51 4.45 15.96
CA LEU A 237 -20.77 4.47 15.20
C LEU A 237 -21.81 3.50 15.77
N LEU A 238 -21.41 2.31 16.20
CA LEU A 238 -22.31 1.36 16.85
C LEU A 238 -22.84 1.88 18.19
N TYR A 239 -22.01 2.61 18.94
CA TYR A 239 -22.42 3.27 20.17
C TYR A 239 -23.43 4.39 19.88
N ALA A 240 -23.11 5.28 18.94
CA ALA A 240 -24.01 6.36 18.51
C ALA A 240 -25.36 5.84 18.00
N ARG A 241 -25.35 4.73 17.22
CA ARG A 241 -26.56 4.02 16.83
C ARG A 241 -27.35 3.51 18.04
N GLY A 242 -26.66 2.89 19.00
CA GLY A 242 -27.30 2.37 20.23
C GLY A 242 -27.99 3.47 21.05
N GLU A 243 -27.42 4.69 21.08
CA GLU A 243 -28.06 5.85 21.71
C GLU A 243 -29.38 6.23 21.00
N LEU A 244 -29.40 6.20 19.65
CA LEU A 244 -30.63 6.47 18.88
C LEU A 244 -31.65 5.32 18.99
N GLU A 245 -31.23 4.06 19.00
CA GLU A 245 -32.13 2.92 19.19
C GLU A 245 -32.77 2.92 20.58
N ALA A 246 -32.01 3.32 21.61
CA ALA A 246 -32.56 3.49 22.96
C ALA A 246 -33.66 4.57 22.99
N LEU A 247 -33.50 5.65 22.22
CA LEU A 247 -34.56 6.66 22.05
C LEU A 247 -35.82 6.07 21.40
N ILE A 248 -35.67 5.26 20.36
CA ILE A 248 -36.80 4.63 19.65
C ILE A 248 -37.56 3.68 20.59
N ASP A 249 -36.84 2.81 21.30
CA ASP A 249 -37.43 1.76 22.14
C ASP A 249 -38.08 2.32 23.42
N PHE A 250 -37.55 3.39 23.99
CA PHE A 250 -38.00 3.95 25.28
C PHE A 250 -38.71 5.30 25.15
N SER A 251 -38.97 5.79 23.94
CA SER A 251 -39.70 7.05 23.72
C SER A 251 -41.10 7.06 24.31
N GLU A 252 -41.72 5.85 24.47
CA GLU A 252 -43.05 5.71 25.08
C GLU A 252 -43.03 5.75 26.61
N ASP A 253 -41.86 5.50 27.26
CA ASP A 253 -41.74 5.38 28.73
C ASP A 253 -41.25 6.62 29.50
N GLN A 254 -41.31 7.81 28.92
CA GLN A 254 -41.26 9.17 29.54
C GLN A 254 -40.20 9.43 30.63
N HIS A 255 -39.05 8.83 30.65
CA HIS A 255 -38.01 9.08 31.66
C HIS A 255 -36.60 9.27 31.11
N PHE A 256 -36.44 10.06 30.04
CA PHE A 256 -35.12 10.57 29.67
C PHE A 256 -34.90 11.93 30.34
N ASP A 257 -33.75 12.10 31.01
CA ASP A 257 -33.33 13.39 31.57
C ASP A 257 -32.94 14.41 30.47
N GLU A 258 -32.64 13.93 29.23
CA GLU A 258 -32.26 14.73 28.08
C GLU A 258 -33.37 14.73 27.02
N SER A 259 -33.51 15.84 26.28
CA SER A 259 -34.49 15.93 25.20
C SER A 259 -33.99 15.12 23.97
N THR A 260 -34.91 14.63 23.14
CA THR A 260 -34.60 13.93 21.87
C THR A 260 -33.67 14.76 20.99
N GLU A 261 -33.90 16.07 20.90
CA GLU A 261 -33.12 17.01 20.11
C GLU A 261 -31.69 17.16 20.65
N GLU A 262 -31.48 17.20 21.96
CA GLU A 262 -30.16 17.28 22.59
C GLU A 262 -29.33 16.03 22.31
N LEU A 263 -29.95 14.84 22.40
CA LEU A 263 -29.26 13.58 22.11
C LEU A 263 -28.88 13.46 20.61
N VAL A 264 -29.81 13.75 19.69
CA VAL A 264 -29.54 13.75 18.26
C VAL A 264 -28.45 14.76 17.91
N SER A 265 -28.46 15.96 18.53
CA SER A 265 -27.42 16.99 18.36
C SER A 265 -26.06 16.50 18.85
N SER A 266 -26.01 15.78 19.99
CA SER A 266 -24.79 15.17 20.54
C SER A 266 -24.22 14.14 19.59
N VAL A 267 -25.06 13.21 19.10
CA VAL A 267 -24.66 12.20 18.09
C VAL A 267 -24.18 12.87 16.81
N ALA A 268 -24.90 13.89 16.32
CA ALA A 268 -24.51 14.62 15.11
C ALA A 268 -23.14 15.32 15.27
N ALA A 269 -22.81 15.83 16.45
CA ALA A 269 -21.50 16.42 16.71
C ALA A 269 -20.37 15.36 16.65
N GLN A 270 -20.60 14.17 17.20
CA GLN A 270 -19.66 13.03 17.12
C GLN A 270 -19.47 12.59 15.67
N VAL A 271 -20.56 12.45 14.91
CA VAL A 271 -20.53 12.06 13.49
C VAL A 271 -19.79 13.11 12.64
N ARG A 272 -20.04 14.42 12.84
CA ARG A 272 -19.29 15.49 12.15
C ARG A 272 -17.78 15.40 12.39
N ALA A 273 -17.36 15.14 13.62
CA ALA A 273 -15.94 14.97 13.93
C ALA A 273 -15.34 13.77 13.20
N LEU A 274 -16.08 12.67 13.08
CA LEU A 274 -15.64 11.47 12.36
C LEU A 274 -15.60 11.69 10.83
N THR A 275 -16.61 12.38 10.26
CA THR A 275 -16.66 12.76 8.84
C THR A 275 -15.40 13.51 8.40
N VAL A 276 -14.94 14.47 9.20
CA VAL A 276 -13.71 15.22 8.93
C VAL A 276 -12.49 14.28 8.89
N GLN A 277 -12.35 13.37 9.84
CA GLN A 277 -11.22 12.42 9.89
C GLN A 277 -11.25 11.46 8.69
N ILE A 278 -12.40 10.88 8.36
CA ILE A 278 -12.56 9.98 7.20
C ILE A 278 -12.22 10.72 5.91
N GLY A 279 -12.70 11.97 5.74
CA GLY A 279 -12.40 12.80 4.58
C GLY A 279 -10.90 13.05 4.39
N PHE A 280 -10.12 13.23 5.47
CA PHE A 280 -8.66 13.32 5.40
C PHE A 280 -8.01 11.99 5.00
N HIS A 281 -8.51 10.87 5.52
CA HIS A 281 -8.00 9.54 5.13
C HIS A 281 -8.22 9.25 3.64
N ILE A 282 -9.38 9.62 3.09
CA ILE A 282 -9.68 9.46 1.66
C ILE A 282 -8.73 10.33 0.81
N ARG A 283 -8.52 11.60 1.18
CA ARG A 283 -7.58 12.47 0.46
C ARG A 283 -6.14 11.99 0.54
N ASN A 284 -5.72 11.47 1.68
CA ASN A 284 -4.38 10.91 1.84
C ASN A 284 -4.22 9.56 1.11
N ALA A 285 -5.30 8.78 0.96
CA ALA A 285 -5.28 7.56 0.14
C ALA A 285 -4.84 7.84 -1.30
N SER A 286 -5.38 8.90 -1.93
CA SER A 286 -4.97 9.30 -3.29
C SER A 286 -3.48 9.65 -3.37
N ARG A 287 -2.90 10.26 -2.31
CA ARG A 287 -1.45 10.52 -2.24
C ARG A 287 -0.65 9.23 -2.03
N GLY A 288 -1.17 8.29 -1.24
CA GLY A 288 -0.61 6.96 -1.07
C GLY A 288 -0.59 6.15 -2.37
N GLU A 289 -1.60 6.34 -3.23
CA GLU A 289 -1.64 5.72 -4.55
C GLU A 289 -0.50 6.20 -5.48
N LEU A 290 -0.09 7.46 -5.39
CA LEU A 290 1.08 7.96 -6.13
C LEU A 290 2.35 7.19 -5.72
N LEU A 291 2.51 6.91 -4.43
CA LEU A 291 3.64 6.14 -3.92
C LEU A 291 3.58 4.68 -4.36
N ARG A 292 2.40 4.07 -4.35
CA ARG A 292 2.17 2.67 -4.68
C ARG A 292 2.28 2.40 -6.18
N ASN A 293 1.55 3.18 -6.98
CA ASN A 293 1.43 2.97 -8.42
C ASN A 293 2.52 3.67 -9.23
N GLY A 294 3.31 4.52 -8.57
CA GLY A 294 4.34 5.34 -9.20
C GLY A 294 3.83 6.67 -9.74
N ILE A 295 4.67 7.69 -9.63
CA ILE A 295 4.37 9.05 -10.07
C ILE A 295 4.54 9.11 -11.59
N ARG A 296 3.49 9.48 -12.31
CA ARG A 296 3.53 9.66 -13.76
C ARG A 296 4.14 11.00 -14.08
N VAL A 297 5.26 10.97 -14.83
CA VAL A 297 5.99 12.16 -15.25
C VAL A 297 5.95 12.30 -16.77
N ALA A 298 5.39 13.39 -17.27
CA ALA A 298 5.41 13.73 -18.68
C ALA A 298 6.42 14.82 -18.99
N LEU A 299 7.03 14.75 -20.19
CA LEU A 299 7.90 15.77 -20.74
C LEU A 299 7.13 16.57 -21.79
N LEU A 300 6.99 17.88 -21.58
CA LEU A 300 6.35 18.81 -22.50
C LEU A 300 7.40 19.82 -23.01
N GLY A 301 7.35 20.20 -24.28
CA GLY A 301 8.27 21.18 -24.83
C GLY A 301 8.40 21.05 -26.35
N ALA A 302 9.00 22.07 -26.98
CA ALA A 302 9.18 22.16 -28.42
C ALA A 302 10.00 20.96 -28.99
N PRO A 303 9.88 20.65 -30.28
CA PRO A 303 10.82 19.79 -30.97
C PRO A 303 12.26 20.34 -30.75
N ASN A 304 13.21 19.44 -30.56
CA ASN A 304 14.63 19.79 -30.30
C ASN A 304 14.93 20.61 -29.02
N ALA A 305 13.97 20.78 -28.10
CA ALA A 305 14.24 21.36 -26.77
C ALA A 305 15.17 20.49 -25.93
N GLY A 306 15.34 19.22 -26.28
CA GLY A 306 16.22 18.28 -25.62
C GLY A 306 15.50 17.30 -24.67
N LYS A 307 14.20 17.07 -24.87
CA LYS A 307 13.39 16.12 -24.09
C LYS A 307 13.99 14.72 -24.05
N SER A 308 14.29 14.14 -25.22
CA SER A 308 14.90 12.81 -25.34
C SER A 308 16.31 12.76 -24.76
N SER A 309 17.09 13.85 -24.90
CA SER A 309 18.42 13.93 -24.29
C SER A 309 18.34 13.95 -22.76
N LEU A 310 17.39 14.69 -22.19
CA LEU A 310 17.15 14.72 -20.75
C LEU A 310 16.70 13.35 -20.25
N LEU A 311 15.73 12.73 -20.93
CA LEU A 311 15.20 11.43 -20.56
C LEU A 311 16.28 10.34 -20.61
N ASN A 312 17.05 10.27 -21.72
CA ASN A 312 18.15 9.31 -21.87
C ASN A 312 19.22 9.50 -20.77
N ARG A 313 19.44 10.73 -20.33
CA ARG A 313 20.41 11.02 -19.29
C ARG A 313 19.89 10.57 -17.91
N VAL A 314 18.63 10.86 -17.60
CA VAL A 314 18.00 10.46 -16.36
C VAL A 314 17.96 8.94 -16.27
N VAL A 315 17.41 8.25 -17.27
CA VAL A 315 17.26 6.78 -17.27
C VAL A 315 18.59 6.04 -17.40
N GLY A 316 19.57 6.62 -18.12
CA GLY A 316 20.85 5.93 -18.39
C GLY A 316 21.87 5.92 -17.27
N LYS A 317 21.84 6.92 -16.37
CA LYS A 317 22.86 7.09 -15.32
C LYS A 317 22.31 7.31 -13.91
N GLU A 318 21.20 8.01 -13.81
CA GLU A 318 20.72 8.52 -12.54
C GLU A 318 19.54 7.72 -11.97
N ALA A 319 18.85 6.97 -12.82
CA ALA A 319 17.71 6.14 -12.44
C ALA A 319 17.90 4.68 -12.88
N ALA A 320 17.60 3.75 -12.00
CA ALA A 320 17.54 2.34 -12.31
C ALA A 320 16.20 2.02 -13.00
N ILE A 321 16.24 1.28 -14.12
CA ILE A 321 15.02 0.74 -14.73
C ILE A 321 14.53 -0.40 -13.84
N VAL A 322 13.30 -0.32 -13.38
CA VAL A 322 12.70 -1.28 -12.45
C VAL A 322 11.72 -2.19 -13.19
N SER A 323 10.86 -1.62 -14.02
CA SER A 323 9.91 -2.38 -14.79
C SER A 323 9.74 -1.80 -16.21
N THR A 324 9.48 -2.69 -17.17
CA THR A 324 9.00 -2.31 -18.50
C THR A 324 7.62 -2.94 -18.65
N GLU A 325 6.57 -2.14 -18.50
CA GLU A 325 5.23 -2.62 -18.84
C GLU A 325 5.17 -2.83 -20.36
N GLN A 326 5.12 -4.09 -20.78
CA GLN A 326 4.92 -4.44 -22.17
C GLN A 326 3.45 -4.23 -22.52
N GLY A 327 3.12 -3.05 -23.02
CA GLY A 327 1.83 -2.82 -23.67
C GLY A 327 1.68 -3.71 -24.91
N THR A 328 0.45 -4.20 -25.15
CA THR A 328 0.09 -4.92 -26.39
C THR A 328 0.45 -4.06 -27.60
N THR A 329 1.26 -4.57 -28.46
CA THR A 329 1.87 -4.21 -29.76
C THR A 329 1.56 -2.87 -30.46
N ARG A 330 0.78 -1.93 -29.91
CA ARG A 330 0.48 -0.60 -30.48
C ARG A 330 0.42 0.55 -29.46
N ASP A 331 0.52 0.26 -28.17
CA ASP A 331 0.42 1.27 -27.12
C ASP A 331 1.81 1.70 -26.63
N ILE A 332 1.89 2.96 -26.26
CA ILE A 332 3.09 3.64 -25.82
C ILE A 332 3.59 2.99 -24.52
N VAL A 333 4.80 2.48 -24.51
CA VAL A 333 5.41 1.78 -23.37
C VAL A 333 5.85 2.80 -22.34
N ASP A 334 5.24 2.79 -21.16
CA ASP A 334 5.76 3.50 -20.00
C ASP A 334 6.90 2.72 -19.38
N VAL A 335 7.99 3.41 -19.03
CA VAL A 335 9.13 2.79 -18.37
C VAL A 335 9.12 3.17 -16.90
N GLY A 336 9.03 2.15 -16.05
CA GLY A 336 9.17 2.30 -14.60
C GLY A 336 10.64 2.49 -14.23
N VAL A 337 10.95 3.57 -13.53
CA VAL A 337 12.30 3.89 -13.06
C VAL A 337 12.29 4.19 -11.57
N ASP A 338 13.36 3.81 -10.88
CA ASP A 338 13.65 4.26 -9.52
C ASP A 338 14.48 5.54 -9.60
N LEU A 339 13.91 6.65 -9.15
CA LEU A 339 14.57 7.94 -9.04
C LEU A 339 14.78 8.30 -7.57
N GLY A 340 15.94 7.97 -7.02
CA GLY A 340 16.27 8.25 -5.63
C GLY A 340 15.34 7.60 -4.60
N GLY A 341 14.87 6.39 -4.89
CA GLY A 341 13.93 5.63 -4.05
C GLY A 341 12.45 5.85 -4.38
N TRP A 342 12.15 6.72 -5.38
CA TRP A 342 10.79 6.99 -5.85
C TRP A 342 10.48 6.23 -7.13
N PHE A 343 9.37 5.50 -7.15
CA PHE A 343 8.89 4.84 -8.35
C PHE A 343 8.23 5.85 -9.28
N CYS A 344 8.80 6.03 -10.50
CA CYS A 344 8.32 6.97 -11.49
C CYS A 344 7.99 6.25 -12.79
N LYS A 345 6.89 6.61 -13.42
CA LYS A 345 6.52 6.16 -14.77
C LYS A 345 6.81 7.28 -15.76
N LEU A 346 7.82 7.05 -16.60
CA LEU A 346 8.21 7.99 -17.65
C LEU A 346 7.59 7.56 -18.96
N GLY A 347 6.76 8.42 -19.54
CA GLY A 347 6.10 8.17 -20.80
C GLY A 347 6.88 8.62 -22.02
N ASP A 348 6.60 7.98 -23.19
CA ASP A 348 7.15 8.27 -24.53
C ASP A 348 8.61 7.86 -24.78
N MET A 349 8.90 6.57 -24.58
CA MET A 349 10.17 5.96 -25.00
C MET A 349 10.24 5.69 -26.53
N ALA A 350 9.16 5.90 -27.30
CA ALA A 350 9.18 5.66 -28.76
C ALA A 350 10.20 6.55 -29.48
N GLY A 351 10.53 7.72 -28.93
CA GLY A 351 11.61 8.60 -29.43
C GLY A 351 13.03 8.16 -29.06
N ILE A 352 13.21 7.23 -28.11
CA ILE A 352 14.54 6.83 -27.60
C ILE A 352 15.26 5.83 -28.54
N ARG A 353 14.51 5.07 -29.34
CA ARG A 353 15.10 4.04 -30.24
C ARG A 353 15.32 4.47 -31.68
N ALA A 354 14.97 5.70 -32.06
CA ALA A 354 15.12 6.21 -33.42
C ALA A 354 16.37 7.09 -33.59
N ASP A 355 17.54 6.54 -33.27
CA ASP A 355 18.79 6.98 -33.91
C ASP A 355 18.92 6.28 -35.25
N GLY A 356 18.46 6.92 -36.30
CA GLY A 356 18.77 6.46 -37.65
C GLY A 356 17.68 6.66 -38.70
N SER A 357 17.88 7.68 -39.51
CA SER A 357 17.51 7.81 -40.91
C SER A 357 16.02 7.61 -41.33
N GLY A 358 15.43 8.69 -41.74
CA GLY A 358 14.24 8.72 -42.58
C GLY A 358 13.69 10.13 -42.74
N ASP A 359 13.94 10.76 -43.87
CA ASP A 359 13.28 11.99 -44.33
C ASP A 359 11.75 11.80 -44.34
N VAL A 360 11.04 12.41 -43.41
CA VAL A 360 9.58 12.45 -43.39
C VAL A 360 9.13 13.90 -43.22
N VAL A 361 8.16 14.30 -43.99
CA VAL A 361 7.46 15.58 -44.04
C VAL A 361 7.22 16.16 -42.65
N ILE A 362 7.98 17.21 -42.30
CA ILE A 362 8.20 17.71 -40.94
C ILE A 362 6.98 18.31 -40.25
N GLY A 363 6.02 18.88 -40.97
CA GLY A 363 4.95 19.68 -40.34
C GLY A 363 3.74 18.90 -39.74
N ALA A 364 3.34 17.74 -40.27
CA ALA A 364 2.17 17.00 -39.78
C ALA A 364 2.52 16.06 -38.62
N VAL A 365 3.73 15.51 -38.61
CA VAL A 365 4.22 14.59 -37.56
C VAL A 365 4.54 15.37 -36.27
N GLU A 366 5.04 16.61 -36.39
CA GLU A 366 5.31 17.47 -35.23
C GLU A 366 4.03 17.89 -34.49
N LYS A 367 2.98 18.30 -35.22
CA LYS A 367 1.69 18.65 -34.60
C LYS A 367 1.04 17.46 -33.88
N GLU A 368 1.11 16.26 -34.46
CA GLU A 368 0.60 15.05 -33.81
C GLU A 368 1.44 14.70 -32.58
N GLY A 369 2.76 14.92 -32.62
CA GLY A 369 3.65 14.75 -31.47
C GLY A 369 3.31 15.68 -30.30
N ILE A 370 3.05 16.96 -30.57
CA ILE A 370 2.64 17.93 -29.53
C ILE A 370 1.24 17.56 -28.99
N ARG A 371 0.30 17.17 -29.83
CA ARG A 371 -1.03 16.73 -29.39
C ARG A 371 -0.98 15.53 -28.43
N ARG A 372 -0.15 14.54 -28.75
CA ARG A 372 0.07 13.37 -27.88
C ARG A 372 0.75 13.77 -26.58
N ALA A 373 1.76 14.65 -26.64
CA ALA A 373 2.43 15.16 -25.44
C ALA A 373 1.46 15.93 -24.53
N ARG A 374 0.54 16.75 -25.10
CA ARG A 374 -0.50 17.47 -24.37
C ARG A 374 -1.47 16.52 -23.68
N ALA A 375 -2.02 15.53 -24.40
CA ALA A 375 -2.91 14.52 -23.81
C ALA A 375 -2.25 13.80 -22.63
N ARG A 376 -0.99 13.41 -22.80
CA ARG A 376 -0.20 12.73 -21.78
C ARG A 376 0.13 13.61 -20.58
N ALA A 377 0.43 14.90 -20.81
CA ALA A 377 0.65 15.85 -19.73
C ALA A 377 -0.58 15.99 -18.84
N LEU A 378 -1.79 15.97 -19.42
CA LEU A 378 -3.05 16.00 -18.68
C LEU A 378 -3.32 14.71 -17.89
N GLU A 379 -2.79 13.55 -18.30
CA GLU A 379 -2.90 12.28 -17.60
C GLU A 379 -1.80 12.08 -16.53
N SER A 380 -0.74 12.90 -16.56
CA SER A 380 0.40 12.79 -15.64
C SER A 380 0.15 13.51 -14.31
N ASP A 381 0.96 13.17 -13.31
CA ASP A 381 0.94 13.79 -11.99
C ASP A 381 1.90 14.98 -11.93
N VAL A 382 3.04 14.86 -12.63
CA VAL A 382 4.06 15.89 -12.74
C VAL A 382 4.38 16.13 -14.23
N VAL A 383 4.39 17.38 -14.64
CA VAL A 383 4.75 17.80 -16.01
C VAL A 383 6.06 18.57 -15.98
N VAL A 384 7.09 18.03 -16.62
CA VAL A 384 8.37 18.70 -16.81
C VAL A 384 8.35 19.45 -18.14
N VAL A 385 8.25 20.77 -18.07
CA VAL A 385 8.27 21.67 -19.23
C VAL A 385 9.73 21.93 -19.61
N VAL A 386 10.16 21.38 -20.76
CA VAL A 386 11.53 21.56 -21.25
C VAL A 386 11.54 22.70 -22.26
N VAL A 387 12.20 23.80 -21.91
CA VAL A 387 12.42 24.95 -22.78
C VAL A 387 13.90 25.04 -23.16
N SER A 388 14.23 25.58 -24.31
CA SER A 388 15.63 25.67 -24.77
C SER A 388 16.08 27.09 -25.02
N LEU A 389 17.38 27.33 -24.75
CA LEU A 389 18.05 28.56 -25.19
C LEU A 389 18.52 28.40 -26.61
N GLU A 390 18.23 29.41 -27.44
CA GLU A 390 18.71 29.52 -28.82
C GLU A 390 19.65 30.73 -28.97
N ASP A 391 20.72 30.54 -29.75
CA ASP A 391 21.63 31.61 -30.09
C ASP A 391 20.99 32.49 -31.17
N THR A 392 20.82 33.75 -30.87
CA THR A 392 20.39 34.75 -31.84
C THR A 392 21.48 35.80 -32.01
N ALA A 393 21.46 36.56 -33.12
CA ALA A 393 22.41 37.65 -33.36
C ALA A 393 22.43 38.71 -32.24
N SER A 394 21.39 38.77 -31.41
CA SER A 394 21.22 39.64 -30.25
C SER A 394 21.54 39.00 -28.89
N GLY A 395 22.03 37.75 -28.87
CA GLY A 395 22.31 36.96 -27.65
C GLY A 395 21.38 35.76 -27.49
N ALA A 396 21.55 35.04 -26.39
CA ALA A 396 20.74 33.86 -26.09
C ALA A 396 19.28 34.28 -25.81
N ARG A 397 18.33 33.65 -26.51
CA ARG A 397 16.89 33.86 -26.36
C ARG A 397 16.20 32.55 -25.95
N LEU A 398 15.19 32.67 -25.10
CA LEU A 398 14.33 31.52 -24.76
C LEU A 398 13.37 31.22 -25.91
N SER A 399 13.35 29.99 -26.37
CA SER A 399 12.41 29.51 -27.40
C SER A 399 11.25 28.75 -26.75
N VAL A 400 10.05 29.29 -26.85
CA VAL A 400 8.80 28.67 -26.38
C VAL A 400 7.75 28.78 -27.48
N GLU A 401 7.24 27.68 -27.93
CA GLU A 401 6.21 27.63 -28.97
C GLU A 401 4.82 27.91 -28.36
N PRO A 402 3.90 28.60 -29.11
CA PRO A 402 2.55 28.89 -28.63
C PRO A 402 1.76 27.63 -28.21
N GLU A 403 1.88 26.54 -28.97
CA GLU A 403 1.21 25.27 -28.68
C GLU A 403 1.68 24.64 -27.34
N VAL A 404 2.94 24.90 -26.94
CA VAL A 404 3.46 24.47 -25.64
C VAL A 404 2.87 25.33 -24.53
N LEU A 405 2.71 26.64 -24.75
CA LEU A 405 2.08 27.54 -23.78
C LEU A 405 0.61 27.14 -23.54
N ASP A 406 -0.15 26.86 -24.60
CA ASP A 406 -1.52 26.42 -24.50
C ASP A 406 -1.62 25.11 -23.70
N ALA A 407 -0.73 24.14 -23.97
CA ALA A 407 -0.70 22.89 -23.25
C ALA A 407 -0.31 23.05 -21.76
N VAL A 408 0.58 24.00 -21.43
CA VAL A 408 0.93 24.34 -20.05
C VAL A 408 -0.26 24.97 -19.33
N ASN A 409 -0.98 25.88 -19.98
CA ASN A 409 -2.17 26.51 -19.40
C ASN A 409 -3.25 25.47 -19.07
N ASP A 410 -3.52 24.50 -19.97
CA ASP A 410 -4.43 23.39 -19.68
C ASP A 410 -3.98 22.59 -18.46
N CYS A 411 -2.66 22.34 -18.32
CA CYS A 411 -2.13 21.63 -17.16
C CYS A 411 -2.30 22.44 -15.86
N VAL A 412 -2.17 23.77 -15.92
CA VAL A 412 -2.44 24.67 -14.78
C VAL A 412 -3.92 24.60 -14.38
N GLU A 413 -4.83 24.72 -15.36
CA GLU A 413 -6.28 24.63 -15.12
C GLU A 413 -6.69 23.26 -14.54
N ALA A 414 -6.02 22.19 -15.00
CA ALA A 414 -6.22 20.84 -14.47
C ALA A 414 -5.51 20.59 -13.12
N GLY A 415 -4.87 21.59 -12.52
CA GLY A 415 -4.19 21.47 -11.23
C GLY A 415 -2.95 20.58 -11.24
N LYS A 416 -2.30 20.39 -12.40
CA LYS A 416 -1.11 19.54 -12.51
C LYS A 416 0.13 20.22 -11.91
N CYS A 417 1.04 19.41 -11.38
CA CYS A 417 2.28 19.90 -10.82
C CYS A 417 3.30 20.16 -11.93
N LEU A 418 3.74 21.42 -12.06
CA LEU A 418 4.66 21.85 -13.12
C LEU A 418 6.07 22.03 -12.57
N VAL A 419 7.06 21.58 -13.37
CA VAL A 419 8.51 21.80 -13.17
C VAL A 419 9.09 22.31 -14.48
N VAL A 420 9.87 23.38 -14.47
CA VAL A 420 10.49 23.95 -15.68
C VAL A 420 11.97 23.62 -15.72
N ALA A 421 12.41 22.99 -16.80
CA ALA A 421 13.82 22.71 -17.10
C ALA A 421 14.28 23.55 -18.32
N ILE A 422 15.11 24.52 -18.06
CA ILE A 422 15.72 25.36 -19.10
C ILE A 422 16.98 24.66 -19.60
N ASN A 423 16.92 24.07 -20.77
CA ASN A 423 18.02 23.29 -21.34
C ASN A 423 18.91 24.12 -22.27
N LYS A 424 20.07 23.57 -22.61
CA LYS A 424 21.11 24.19 -23.43
C LYS A 424 21.72 25.46 -22.80
N CYS A 425 21.77 25.49 -21.46
CA CYS A 425 22.36 26.61 -20.74
C CYS A 425 23.90 26.72 -20.92
N ASP A 426 24.55 25.73 -21.55
CA ASP A 426 25.94 25.82 -22.03
C ASP A 426 26.18 27.02 -22.98
N LYS A 427 25.14 27.52 -23.64
CA LYS A 427 25.16 28.66 -24.52
C LYS A 427 25.25 30.02 -23.80
N LEU A 428 25.05 30.06 -22.50
CA LEU A 428 25.10 31.30 -21.71
C LEU A 428 26.55 31.79 -21.43
N HIS A 429 27.58 31.00 -21.76
CA HIS A 429 28.98 31.25 -21.46
C HIS A 429 29.31 31.59 -19.99
N THR A 430 28.37 31.40 -19.10
CA THR A 430 28.49 31.55 -17.63
C THR A 430 28.47 30.19 -16.98
N ALA A 431 29.30 30.00 -15.95
CA ALA A 431 29.24 28.77 -15.16
C ALA A 431 27.87 28.64 -14.48
N LEU A 432 27.29 27.44 -14.54
CA LEU A 432 26.07 27.12 -13.80
C LEU A 432 26.47 26.69 -12.38
N ASP A 433 26.33 27.61 -11.41
CA ASP A 433 26.63 27.37 -10.00
C ASP A 433 25.40 26.92 -9.20
N GLY A 434 24.48 26.16 -9.83
CA GLY A 434 23.28 25.62 -9.19
C GLY A 434 22.04 26.49 -9.34
N ASP A 435 22.16 27.80 -9.35
CA ASP A 435 21.02 28.72 -9.43
C ASP A 435 20.70 29.17 -10.85
N VAL A 436 19.43 29.47 -11.12
CA VAL A 436 18.98 30.05 -12.38
C VAL A 436 19.42 31.52 -12.41
N PRO A 437 20.14 31.99 -13.48
CA PRO A 437 20.49 33.39 -13.60
C PRO A 437 19.27 34.32 -13.50
N LEU A 438 19.36 35.39 -12.68
CA LEU A 438 18.24 36.30 -12.40
C LEU A 438 17.49 36.80 -13.64
N PRO A 439 18.15 37.22 -14.72
CA PRO A 439 17.43 37.67 -15.92
C PRO A 439 16.59 36.55 -16.56
N LEU A 440 17.10 35.32 -16.55
CA LEU A 440 16.42 34.16 -17.10
C LEU A 440 15.27 33.74 -16.22
N PHE A 441 15.46 33.85 -14.92
CA PHE A 441 14.40 33.59 -13.94
C PHE A 441 13.19 34.53 -14.09
N HIS A 442 13.44 35.84 -14.27
CA HIS A 442 12.38 36.83 -14.50
C HIS A 442 11.61 36.51 -15.78
N LEU A 443 12.32 36.17 -16.86
CA LEU A 443 11.70 35.82 -18.13
C LEU A 443 10.80 34.59 -18.02
N ILE A 444 11.26 33.55 -17.29
CA ILE A 444 10.45 32.33 -17.05
C ILE A 444 9.21 32.66 -16.22
N ARG A 445 9.33 33.51 -15.21
CA ARG A 445 8.21 33.92 -14.38
C ARG A 445 7.16 34.72 -15.16
N ASP A 446 7.58 35.49 -16.12
CA ASP A 446 6.66 36.24 -17.01
C ASP A 446 5.91 35.28 -17.94
N ILE A 447 6.57 34.20 -18.41
CA ILE A 447 5.97 33.21 -19.32
C ILE A 447 5.14 32.17 -18.55
N PHE A 448 5.59 31.71 -17.39
CA PHE A 448 4.95 30.66 -16.56
C PHE A 448 4.71 31.16 -15.13
N PRO A 449 3.79 32.11 -14.90
CA PRO A 449 3.58 32.74 -13.59
C PRO A 449 3.09 31.76 -12.52
N ALA A 450 2.46 30.66 -12.92
CA ALA A 450 1.95 29.62 -12.01
C ALA A 450 3.05 28.69 -11.47
N VAL A 451 4.30 28.74 -11.99
CA VAL A 451 5.38 27.85 -11.55
C VAL A 451 6.17 28.51 -10.41
N PRO A 452 6.26 27.86 -9.22
CA PRO A 452 7.06 28.37 -8.12
C PRO A 452 8.56 28.41 -8.44
N ALA A 453 9.28 29.34 -7.83
CA ALA A 453 10.71 29.55 -8.07
C ALA A 453 11.57 28.29 -7.82
N ASN A 454 11.25 27.52 -6.81
CA ASN A 454 11.94 26.28 -6.44
C ASN A 454 11.74 25.12 -7.43
N ARG A 455 10.89 25.28 -8.44
CA ARG A 455 10.61 24.30 -9.50
C ARG A 455 11.13 24.75 -10.88
N VAL A 456 12.03 25.73 -10.92
CA VAL A 456 12.68 26.21 -12.16
C VAL A 456 14.16 25.86 -12.09
N PHE A 457 14.67 25.14 -13.09
CA PHE A 457 16.04 24.64 -13.12
C PHE A 457 16.72 24.98 -14.45
N ALA A 458 17.96 25.49 -14.38
CA ALA A 458 18.83 25.70 -15.55
C ALA A 458 19.73 24.46 -15.71
N ILE A 459 19.63 23.79 -16.86
CA ILE A 459 20.37 22.56 -17.13
C ILE A 459 21.10 22.59 -18.47
N SER A 460 22.10 21.73 -18.64
CA SER A 460 22.72 21.43 -19.93
C SER A 460 22.97 19.92 -20.07
N CYS A 461 22.15 19.26 -20.87
CA CYS A 461 22.35 17.85 -21.19
C CYS A 461 23.68 17.59 -21.93
N GLU A 462 24.19 18.59 -22.70
CA GLU A 462 25.44 18.46 -23.42
C GLU A 462 26.67 18.60 -22.49
N GLN A 463 26.67 19.57 -21.55
CA GLN A 463 27.71 19.65 -20.52
C GLN A 463 27.73 18.40 -19.65
N ALA A 464 26.56 17.89 -19.27
CA ALA A 464 26.45 16.63 -18.52
C ALA A 464 27.05 15.46 -19.31
N ARG A 465 26.92 15.45 -20.64
CA ARG A 465 27.51 14.42 -21.50
C ARG A 465 29.04 14.56 -21.58
N ARG A 466 29.56 15.79 -21.71
CA ARG A 466 31.00 16.08 -21.83
C ARG A 466 31.72 16.01 -20.48
N GLY A 467 31.05 16.31 -19.40
CA GLY A 467 31.61 16.49 -18.06
C GLY A 467 32.05 15.22 -17.34
N GLU A 468 31.97 14.06 -17.98
CA GLU A 468 32.49 12.79 -17.44
C GLU A 468 34.02 12.82 -17.17
N SER A 469 34.72 13.84 -17.66
CA SER A 469 36.16 14.05 -17.47
C SER A 469 36.47 15.29 -16.64
N ALA A 470 35.50 16.06 -16.15
CA ALA A 470 35.71 17.35 -15.49
C ALA A 470 35.67 17.26 -13.97
N THR A 471 36.36 18.15 -13.30
CA THR A 471 36.49 18.28 -11.84
C THR A 471 35.23 18.84 -11.14
N THR A 472 34.15 19.12 -11.87
CA THR A 472 32.90 19.65 -11.33
C THR A 472 32.01 18.54 -10.84
N THR A 473 31.42 18.70 -9.64
CA THR A 473 30.58 17.69 -8.96
C THR A 473 29.22 17.46 -9.65
N ASP A 474 28.70 18.45 -10.40
CA ASP A 474 27.42 18.34 -11.14
C ASP A 474 27.53 19.01 -12.51
N PRO A 475 28.17 18.35 -13.51
CA PRO A 475 28.30 18.92 -14.85
C PRO A 475 26.91 19.02 -15.51
N GLY A 476 26.51 20.25 -15.86
CA GLY A 476 25.23 20.54 -16.50
C GLY A 476 24.04 20.60 -15.54
N ASN A 477 24.26 20.64 -14.22
CA ASN A 477 23.29 20.92 -13.18
C ASN A 477 22.11 19.90 -13.11
N LEU A 478 22.35 18.67 -13.58
CA LEU A 478 21.32 17.62 -13.60
C LEU A 478 21.00 17.06 -12.22
N GLN A 479 21.98 16.96 -11.33
CA GLN A 479 21.74 16.50 -9.96
C GLN A 479 20.88 17.48 -9.16
N ALA A 480 21.08 18.79 -9.39
CA ALA A 480 20.23 19.82 -8.78
C ALA A 480 18.78 19.71 -9.29
N PHE A 481 18.61 19.53 -10.62
CA PHE A 481 17.29 19.28 -11.21
C PHE A 481 16.61 18.02 -10.61
N LEU A 482 17.32 16.91 -10.50
CA LEU A 482 16.78 15.67 -9.96
C LEU A 482 16.41 15.79 -8.48
N ARG A 483 17.23 16.47 -7.67
CA ARG A 483 16.89 16.79 -6.28
C ARG A 483 15.62 17.63 -6.18
N GLY A 484 15.47 18.65 -7.07
CA GLY A 484 14.27 19.46 -7.10
C GLY A 484 13.03 18.68 -7.56
N LEU A 485 13.19 17.73 -8.49
CA LEU A 485 12.12 16.85 -8.91
C LEU A 485 11.70 15.90 -7.76
N ILE A 486 12.66 15.33 -7.02
CA ILE A 486 12.40 14.51 -5.84
C ILE A 486 11.69 15.35 -4.76
N ALA A 487 12.14 16.56 -4.47
CA ALA A 487 11.46 17.46 -3.53
C ALA A 487 10.00 17.76 -3.96
N THR A 488 9.76 17.84 -5.26
CA THR A 488 8.39 17.97 -5.81
C THR A 488 7.56 16.71 -5.55
N PHE A 489 8.15 15.52 -5.69
CA PHE A 489 7.49 14.26 -5.35
C PHE A 489 7.16 14.16 -3.86
N GLU A 490 8.08 14.59 -2.99
CA GLU A 490 7.85 14.66 -1.55
C GLU A 490 6.68 15.58 -1.23
N GLU A 491 6.57 16.73 -1.87
CA GLU A 491 5.50 17.70 -1.65
C GLU A 491 4.12 17.14 -2.05
N ILE A 492 4.00 16.53 -3.26
CA ILE A 492 2.72 16.00 -3.74
C ILE A 492 2.29 14.72 -3.00
N ALA A 493 3.23 13.95 -2.47
CA ALA A 493 2.99 12.71 -1.74
C ALA A 493 2.93 12.90 -0.21
N SER A 494 3.21 14.10 0.31
CA SER A 494 3.14 14.38 1.75
C SER A 494 1.70 14.28 2.26
N PRO A 495 1.47 13.70 3.45
CA PRO A 495 0.13 13.58 4.00
C PRO A 495 -0.47 14.96 4.29
N LEU A 496 -1.80 15.08 4.07
CA LEU A 496 -2.56 16.23 4.51
C LEU A 496 -2.94 16.04 5.98
N GLY A 497 -2.79 17.09 6.79
CA GLY A 497 -3.25 17.17 8.17
C GLY A 497 -4.28 18.26 8.33
N VAL A 498 -4.97 18.28 9.47
CA VAL A 498 -5.87 19.37 9.84
C VAL A 498 -5.04 20.49 10.46
N ASP A 499 -5.04 21.67 9.85
CA ASP A 499 -4.37 22.85 10.40
C ASP A 499 -4.94 23.17 11.80
N GLY A 500 -4.04 23.29 12.79
CA GLY A 500 -4.40 23.61 14.17
C GLY A 500 -4.85 22.43 15.05
N SER A 501 -4.81 21.20 14.55
CA SER A 501 -5.04 20.02 15.39
C SER A 501 -3.75 19.64 16.13
N GLU A 502 -3.52 20.23 17.30
CA GLU A 502 -2.45 19.81 18.24
C GLU A 502 -2.62 18.35 18.74
N GLN A 503 -3.76 17.73 18.41
CA GLN A 503 -4.13 16.40 18.91
C GLN A 503 -3.50 15.24 18.14
N TYR A 504 -3.04 15.45 16.89
CA TYR A 504 -2.48 14.42 16.05
C TYR A 504 -1.12 14.86 15.50
N ASP A 505 -0.11 14.01 15.72
CA ASP A 505 1.22 14.23 15.16
C ASP A 505 1.30 13.82 13.66
N LEU A 506 2.40 14.13 13.03
CA LEU A 506 2.62 13.83 11.62
C LEU A 506 2.51 12.31 11.35
N SER A 507 2.93 11.46 12.31
CA SER A 507 2.90 10.00 12.17
C SER A 507 1.47 9.47 12.03
N TYR A 508 0.51 10.10 12.68
CA TYR A 508 -0.92 9.78 12.56
C TYR A 508 -1.43 9.93 11.11
N TRP A 509 -1.02 11.01 10.44
CA TRP A 509 -1.43 11.27 9.06
C TRP A 509 -0.63 10.44 8.05
N GLU A 510 0.63 10.15 8.34
CA GLU A 510 1.47 9.26 7.52
C GLU A 510 0.89 7.84 7.42
N ASP A 511 0.26 7.31 8.47
CA ASP A 511 -0.40 6.02 8.43
C ASP A 511 -1.52 5.99 7.38
N SER A 512 -2.23 7.11 7.18
CA SER A 512 -3.32 7.20 6.20
C SER A 512 -2.87 7.11 4.74
N LEU A 513 -1.58 7.31 4.44
CA LEU A 513 -1.01 7.04 3.11
C LEU A 513 -1.05 5.54 2.76
N GLY A 514 -1.08 4.65 3.77
CA GLY A 514 -1.19 3.22 3.60
C GLY A 514 -2.59 2.73 3.17
N VAL A 515 -3.58 3.61 3.09
CA VAL A 515 -4.95 3.29 2.68
C VAL A 515 -4.97 2.83 1.22
N THR A 516 -5.53 1.66 0.96
CA THR A 516 -5.66 1.11 -0.41
C THR A 516 -6.88 1.67 -1.13
N HIS A 517 -6.96 1.49 -2.46
CA HIS A 517 -8.11 1.91 -3.26
C HIS A 517 -9.43 1.29 -2.75
N ARG A 518 -9.45 -0.01 -2.43
CA ARG A 518 -10.61 -0.69 -1.85
C ARG A 518 -11.04 -0.06 -0.52
N GLN A 519 -10.07 0.19 0.37
CA GLN A 519 -10.33 0.83 1.65
C GLN A 519 -10.89 2.24 1.46
N SER A 520 -10.29 3.03 0.55
CA SER A 520 -10.75 4.38 0.21
C SER A 520 -12.18 4.37 -0.34
N SER A 521 -12.54 3.42 -1.22
CA SER A 521 -13.90 3.29 -1.77
C SER A 521 -14.91 2.96 -0.66
N ASN A 522 -14.59 2.05 0.26
CA ASN A 522 -15.47 1.75 1.39
C ASN A 522 -15.57 2.95 2.38
N LEU A 523 -14.48 3.70 2.57
CA LEU A 523 -14.52 4.94 3.36
C LEU A 523 -15.40 6.02 2.70
N GLN A 524 -15.39 6.11 1.36
CA GLN A 524 -16.27 7.05 0.65
C GLN A 524 -17.73 6.70 0.85
N ILE A 525 -18.11 5.42 0.68
CA ILE A 525 -19.49 4.97 0.92
C ILE A 525 -19.90 5.20 2.39
N CYS A 526 -18.97 4.95 3.32
CA CYS A 526 -19.18 5.26 4.74
C CYS A 526 -19.46 6.77 4.93
N LEU A 527 -18.66 7.63 4.28
CA LEU A 527 -18.83 9.08 4.33
C LEU A 527 -20.19 9.51 3.80
N ASP A 528 -20.61 8.97 2.66
CA ASP A 528 -21.91 9.28 2.03
C ASP A 528 -23.07 8.96 2.99
N HIS A 529 -23.03 7.82 3.70
CA HIS A 529 -24.03 7.48 4.73
C HIS A 529 -23.97 8.41 5.95
N LEU A 530 -22.78 8.87 6.37
CA LEU A 530 -22.65 9.83 7.46
C LEU A 530 -23.20 11.21 7.06
N ASP A 531 -23.01 11.64 5.82
CA ASP A 531 -23.55 12.89 5.28
C ASP A 531 -25.09 12.82 5.16
N ASP A 532 -25.64 11.67 4.74
CA ASP A 532 -27.09 11.42 4.74
C ASP A 532 -27.67 11.51 6.16
N PHE A 533 -27.01 10.90 7.14
CA PHE A 533 -27.39 11.03 8.54
C PHE A 533 -27.38 12.50 8.99
N LEU A 534 -26.29 13.23 8.72
CA LEU A 534 -26.17 14.65 9.12
C LEU A 534 -27.20 15.54 8.44
N SER A 535 -27.58 15.24 7.20
CA SER A 535 -28.63 16.00 6.50
C SER A 535 -29.98 15.84 7.16
N GLN A 536 -30.33 14.63 7.61
CA GLN A 536 -31.56 14.35 8.35
C GLN A 536 -31.54 15.00 9.75
N ALA A 537 -30.40 14.91 10.46
CA ALA A 537 -30.24 15.51 11.77
C ALA A 537 -30.26 17.06 11.75
N SER A 538 -29.84 17.69 10.61
CA SER A 538 -29.80 19.16 10.47
C SER A 538 -31.12 19.76 10.02
N SER A 539 -32.04 18.99 9.46
CA SER A 539 -33.39 19.46 9.10
C SER A 539 -34.22 19.87 10.32
N ALA A 540 -33.73 19.57 11.52
CA ALA A 540 -34.33 19.96 12.80
C ALA A 540 -33.84 21.29 13.35
N ASP A 541 -32.82 21.94 12.79
CA ASP A 541 -32.35 23.25 13.26
C ASP A 541 -33.33 24.35 12.78
N PRO A 542 -34.08 25.02 13.68
CA PRO A 542 -35.00 26.09 13.27
C PRO A 542 -34.19 27.26 12.69
N VAL A 543 -34.46 27.60 11.44
CA VAL A 543 -33.92 28.83 10.82
C VAL A 543 -34.47 30.04 11.59
N PRO A 544 -33.62 30.90 12.18
CA PRO A 544 -34.11 32.05 12.96
C PRO A 544 -34.87 33.02 12.05
N GLY A 545 -36.20 33.05 12.18
CA GLY A 545 -37.05 34.02 11.47
C GLY A 545 -38.27 33.45 10.73
N ASN A 546 -38.45 32.13 10.68
CA ASN A 546 -39.71 31.55 10.21
C ASN A 546 -40.52 31.00 11.38
N GLU A 547 -41.81 31.37 11.46
CA GLU A 547 -42.72 30.70 12.41
C GLU A 547 -42.87 29.22 12.02
N PRO A 548 -42.76 28.27 12.97
CA PRO A 548 -42.86 26.86 12.68
C PRO A 548 -44.20 26.51 12.06
N ASN A 549 -44.21 26.08 10.81
CA ASN A 549 -45.34 25.39 10.21
C ASN A 549 -45.48 24.05 10.95
N HIS A 550 -46.63 23.76 11.53
CA HIS A 550 -46.98 22.55 12.27
C HIS A 550 -46.90 21.22 11.46
N ASP A 551 -46.36 21.25 10.24
CA ASP A 551 -46.09 20.08 9.36
C ASP A 551 -44.58 19.88 9.09
N GLU A 552 -43.67 20.55 9.87
CA GLU A 552 -42.24 20.35 9.72
C GLU A 552 -41.84 18.95 10.28
N SER A 553 -41.31 18.18 9.42
CA SER A 553 -40.88 16.79 9.47
C SER A 553 -40.22 16.43 10.81
N GLU A 554 -40.94 15.66 11.62
CA GLU A 554 -40.38 14.90 12.75
C GLU A 554 -39.15 14.12 12.23
N ILE A 555 -38.00 14.24 12.93
CA ILE A 555 -36.78 13.54 12.52
C ILE A 555 -37.10 12.07 12.44
N ASP A 556 -36.90 11.44 11.28
CA ASP A 556 -36.98 9.99 11.16
C ASP A 556 -35.74 9.34 11.79
N ILE A 557 -35.79 9.17 13.12
CA ILE A 557 -34.70 8.58 13.93
C ILE A 557 -34.39 7.16 13.46
N VAL A 558 -35.41 6.43 12.97
CA VAL A 558 -35.23 5.04 12.49
C VAL A 558 -34.34 5.03 11.23
N THR A 559 -34.65 5.86 10.25
CA THR A 559 -33.82 5.99 9.04
C THR A 559 -32.42 6.55 9.37
N ALA A 560 -32.32 7.51 10.31
CA ALA A 560 -31.05 8.04 10.79
C ALA A 560 -30.18 6.94 11.44
N ALA A 561 -30.74 6.09 12.32
CA ALA A 561 -30.02 4.97 12.92
C ALA A 561 -29.55 3.93 11.88
N GLU A 562 -30.33 3.69 10.80
CA GLU A 562 -29.94 2.80 9.70
C GLU A 562 -28.74 3.34 8.90
N HIS A 563 -28.63 4.65 8.67
CA HIS A 563 -27.44 5.24 8.05
C HIS A 563 -26.19 4.99 8.87
N LEU A 564 -26.23 5.11 10.20
CA LEU A 564 -25.09 4.78 11.06
C LEU A 564 -24.73 3.29 11.02
N ARG A 565 -25.73 2.39 10.87
CA ARG A 565 -25.49 0.97 10.67
C ARG A 565 -24.75 0.70 9.38
N TYR A 566 -25.23 1.26 8.25
CA TYR A 566 -24.57 1.08 6.96
C TYR A 566 -23.15 1.64 6.96
N ALA A 567 -22.93 2.80 7.59
CA ALA A 567 -21.59 3.37 7.75
C ALA A 567 -20.66 2.44 8.55
N ALA A 568 -21.16 1.85 9.65
CA ALA A 568 -20.40 0.89 10.46
C ALA A 568 -20.10 -0.42 9.69
N ASP A 569 -21.02 -0.89 8.84
CA ASP A 569 -20.83 -2.06 7.99
C ASP A 569 -19.74 -1.83 6.92
N MET A 570 -19.65 -0.62 6.35
CA MET A 570 -18.55 -0.29 5.44
C MET A 570 -17.18 -0.34 6.12
N LEU A 571 -17.08 0.12 7.37
CA LEU A 571 -15.85 -0.02 8.15
C LEU A 571 -15.55 -1.50 8.49
N ALA A 572 -16.58 -2.32 8.75
CA ALA A 572 -16.43 -3.77 8.94
C ALA A 572 -15.86 -4.46 7.69
N LYS A 573 -16.32 -4.08 6.49
CA LYS A 573 -15.80 -4.60 5.22
C LYS A 573 -14.32 -4.28 5.04
N ILE A 574 -13.85 -3.10 5.45
CA ILE A 574 -12.42 -2.74 5.39
C ILE A 574 -11.58 -3.72 6.22
N THR A 575 -12.02 -4.05 7.44
CA THR A 575 -11.25 -4.89 8.36
C THR A 575 -11.44 -6.40 8.13
N GLY A 576 -12.35 -6.79 7.23
CA GLY A 576 -12.68 -8.20 6.96
C GLY A 576 -13.65 -8.81 7.95
N LYS A 577 -14.38 -7.99 8.71
CA LYS A 577 -15.46 -8.42 9.62
C LYS A 577 -16.85 -8.31 8.97
N GLY A 578 -16.92 -7.93 7.70
CA GLY A 578 -18.13 -7.91 6.88
C GLY A 578 -18.55 -9.29 6.38
N GLU A 579 -19.48 -9.33 5.43
CA GLU A 579 -19.91 -10.57 4.80
C GLU A 579 -18.77 -11.24 4.00
N SER A 580 -18.78 -12.56 3.90
CA SER A 580 -17.66 -13.37 3.37
C SER A 580 -17.29 -13.12 1.90
N GLY A 581 -18.12 -12.43 1.11
CA GLY A 581 -17.85 -12.12 -0.30
C GLY A 581 -16.63 -11.21 -0.53
N ASP A 582 -16.45 -10.22 0.35
CA ASP A 582 -15.34 -9.25 0.23
C ASP A 582 -13.94 -9.88 0.33
N VAL A 583 -13.83 -11.04 0.97
CA VAL A 583 -12.56 -11.75 1.21
C VAL A 583 -12.04 -12.44 -0.04
N GLU A 584 -12.92 -13.09 -0.79
CA GLU A 584 -12.58 -13.79 -2.04
C GLU A 584 -12.08 -12.78 -3.08
N ASP A 585 -12.75 -11.63 -3.20
CA ASP A 585 -12.37 -10.56 -4.14
C ASP A 585 -10.98 -10.00 -3.82
N VAL A 586 -10.67 -9.76 -2.54
CA VAL A 586 -9.35 -9.25 -2.13
C VAL A 586 -8.24 -10.28 -2.39
N LEU A 587 -8.49 -11.54 -2.04
CA LEU A 587 -7.52 -12.61 -2.26
C LEU A 587 -7.27 -12.85 -3.75
N GLY A 588 -8.31 -12.78 -4.60
CA GLY A 588 -8.19 -12.86 -6.05
C GLY A 588 -7.29 -11.75 -6.60
N VAL A 589 -7.58 -10.49 -6.28
CA VAL A 589 -6.79 -9.35 -6.79
C VAL A 589 -5.33 -9.36 -6.32
N VAL A 590 -5.07 -9.80 -5.08
CA VAL A 590 -3.69 -9.81 -4.51
C VAL A 590 -2.85 -10.95 -5.03
N PHE A 591 -3.42 -12.11 -5.37
CA PHE A 591 -2.66 -13.33 -5.65
C PHE A 591 -2.86 -13.93 -7.05
N GLU A 592 -3.81 -13.43 -7.86
CA GLU A 592 -4.00 -13.88 -9.25
C GLU A 592 -3.10 -13.19 -10.28
N LYS A 593 -2.17 -12.34 -9.84
CA LYS A 593 -1.20 -11.66 -10.73
C LYS A 593 0.06 -12.46 -10.94
#